data_2bba014db520b96c1ece66881baf90b5
#
_entry.id   2bba014db520b96c1ece66881baf90b5
#
_cell.length_a   1.000
_cell.length_b   1.000
_cell.length_c   1.000
_cell.angle_alpha   90.00
_cell.angle_beta   90.00
_cell.angle_gamma   90.00
#
_symmetry.space_group_name_H-M   'P 1'
#
loop_
_entity.id
_entity.type
_entity.pdbx_description
1 polymer ?
#
loop_
_entity_poly.entity_id
_entity_poly.type
_entity_poly.pdbx_seq_one_letter_code
_entity_poly.pdbx_strand_id
1 'polypeptide(L)'
;MAGKSDTAGHRQRLRQRFMKAGADGLADYELLELLLFQAIGRRDTKPVAKALLARFGSYAEVISADVAEIKKVEGAGDAVAIALKTVQASALRLTQDEVMNQPVLTSWDKLLKYCRAAMAYETSEHFRILFLNKKNVLIADEVQQQGTVDHTPVYPREVVKRALELGATALIMVHNHPSGDASPSKADIEM
;
A
#
# COMPACT_ATOMS: atom_id res chain seq x y z
N MET A 1 -28.86 -3.13 -32.77
CA MET A 1 -29.41 -2.56 -31.52
C MET A 1 -29.29 -3.60 -30.42
N ALA A 2 -28.14 -3.67 -29.77
CA ALA A 2 -27.97 -4.52 -28.61
C ALA A 2 -26.95 -3.84 -27.69
N GLY A 3 -27.21 -3.65 -26.41
CA GLY A 3 -26.19 -3.33 -25.43
C GLY A 3 -26.50 -2.28 -24.38
N LYS A 4 -27.70 -1.74 -24.25
CA LYS A 4 -27.98 -0.69 -23.23
C LYS A 4 -28.64 -1.19 -21.92
N SER A 5 -29.14 -2.43 -21.85
CA SER A 5 -29.91 -2.88 -20.67
C SER A 5 -29.12 -3.63 -19.59
N ASP A 6 -27.95 -4.16 -19.90
CA ASP A 6 -27.25 -5.06 -18.99
C ASP A 6 -26.32 -4.34 -17.99
N THR A 7 -25.72 -3.22 -18.37
CA THR A 7 -24.77 -2.48 -17.50
C THR A 7 -25.46 -1.73 -16.36
N ALA A 8 -26.66 -1.19 -16.54
CA ALA A 8 -27.39 -0.48 -15.48
C ALA A 8 -27.84 -1.43 -14.35
N GLY A 9 -28.33 -2.61 -14.70
CA GLY A 9 -28.70 -3.64 -13.73
C GLY A 9 -27.48 -4.30 -13.05
N HIS A 10 -26.36 -4.42 -13.75
CA HIS A 10 -25.15 -5.05 -13.22
C HIS A 10 -24.61 -4.32 -11.98
N ARG A 11 -24.44 -3.00 -12.03
CA ARG A 11 -23.94 -2.21 -10.88
C ARG A 11 -24.80 -2.38 -9.64
N GLN A 12 -26.12 -2.37 -9.81
CA GLN A 12 -27.04 -2.54 -8.69
C GLN A 12 -26.96 -3.96 -8.12
N ARG A 13 -26.95 -4.99 -8.97
CA ARG A 13 -26.81 -6.39 -8.54
C ARG A 13 -25.51 -6.62 -7.78
N LEU A 14 -24.38 -6.06 -8.25
CA LEU A 14 -23.09 -6.22 -7.61
C LEU A 14 -23.05 -5.53 -6.23
N ARG A 15 -23.61 -4.32 -6.10
CA ARG A 15 -23.77 -3.63 -4.81
C ARG A 15 -24.63 -4.44 -3.84
N GLN A 16 -25.75 -4.97 -4.30
CA GLN A 16 -26.64 -5.80 -3.48
C GLN A 16 -25.94 -7.09 -3.01
N ARG A 17 -25.15 -7.71 -3.87
CA ARG A 17 -24.36 -8.89 -3.53
C ARG A 17 -23.31 -8.58 -2.48
N PHE A 18 -22.58 -7.47 -2.60
CA PHE A 18 -21.66 -7.00 -1.58
C PHE A 18 -22.35 -6.72 -0.24
N MET A 19 -23.49 -6.03 -0.25
CA MET A 19 -24.24 -5.74 0.98
C MET A 19 -24.77 -7.00 1.67
N LYS A 20 -25.05 -8.07 0.92
CA LYS A 20 -25.59 -9.34 1.45
C LYS A 20 -24.49 -10.29 1.94
N ALA A 21 -23.38 -10.39 1.21
CA ALA A 21 -22.36 -11.42 1.40
C ALA A 21 -20.99 -10.87 1.81
N GLY A 22 -20.82 -9.54 1.87
CA GLY A 22 -19.53 -8.92 2.13
C GLY A 22 -18.52 -9.13 1.00
N ALA A 23 -17.24 -8.86 1.31
CA ALA A 23 -16.16 -9.01 0.34
C ALA A 23 -15.91 -10.48 -0.05
N ASP A 24 -16.08 -11.42 0.87
CA ASP A 24 -15.87 -12.85 0.63
C ASP A 24 -16.82 -13.45 -0.43
N GLY A 25 -17.94 -12.78 -0.69
CA GLY A 25 -18.89 -13.16 -1.73
C GLY A 25 -18.53 -12.66 -3.13
N LEU A 26 -17.38 -11.99 -3.31
CA LEU A 26 -16.94 -11.39 -4.57
C LEU A 26 -15.57 -11.89 -4.98
N ALA A 27 -15.36 -12.03 -6.29
CA ALA A 27 -14.02 -12.19 -6.83
C ALA A 27 -13.29 -10.83 -6.84
N ASP A 28 -11.95 -10.85 -6.87
CA ASP A 28 -11.12 -9.63 -6.85
C ASP A 28 -11.52 -8.61 -7.93
N TYR A 29 -11.82 -9.07 -9.15
CA TYR A 29 -12.25 -8.15 -10.21
C TYR A 29 -13.60 -7.50 -9.91
N GLU A 30 -14.50 -8.17 -9.19
CA GLU A 30 -15.81 -7.64 -8.81
C GLU A 30 -15.70 -6.62 -7.67
N LEU A 31 -14.82 -6.89 -6.72
CA LEU A 31 -14.47 -5.92 -5.66
C LEU A 31 -13.84 -4.67 -6.27
N LEU A 32 -12.95 -4.85 -7.25
CA LEU A 32 -12.36 -3.76 -7.99
C LEU A 32 -13.40 -2.99 -8.81
N GLU A 33 -14.37 -3.67 -9.45
CA GLU A 33 -15.48 -3.00 -10.13
C GLU A 33 -16.27 -2.09 -9.18
N LEU A 34 -16.58 -2.55 -7.97
CA LEU A 34 -17.28 -1.75 -6.96
C LEU A 34 -16.54 -0.46 -6.63
N LEU A 35 -15.22 -0.54 -6.47
CA LEU A 35 -14.37 0.62 -6.27
C LEU A 35 -14.41 1.56 -7.46
N LEU A 36 -14.25 1.01 -8.66
CA LEU A 36 -14.24 1.77 -9.92
C LEU A 36 -15.59 2.42 -10.24
N PHE A 37 -16.72 1.96 -9.67
CA PHE A 37 -18.02 2.63 -9.83
C PHE A 37 -18.01 4.06 -9.30
N GLN A 38 -17.12 4.39 -8.37
CA GLN A 38 -16.97 5.76 -7.86
C GLN A 38 -16.18 6.64 -8.83
N ALA A 39 -15.21 6.06 -9.52
CA ALA A 39 -14.31 6.78 -10.44
C ALA A 39 -14.86 6.85 -11.88
N ILE A 40 -15.68 5.87 -12.28
CA ILE A 40 -16.20 5.74 -13.64
C ILE A 40 -17.73 5.77 -13.60
N GLY A 41 -18.32 6.92 -13.94
CA GLY A 41 -19.75 7.16 -13.75
C GLY A 41 -20.68 6.26 -14.60
N ARG A 42 -20.49 6.20 -15.92
CA ARG A 42 -21.47 5.62 -16.85
C ARG A 42 -20.97 4.46 -17.71
N ARG A 43 -19.65 4.26 -17.82
CA ARG A 43 -19.06 3.19 -18.62
C ARG A 43 -19.05 1.87 -17.87
N ASP A 44 -18.94 0.76 -18.59
CA ASP A 44 -18.66 -0.55 -18.03
C ASP A 44 -17.26 -0.54 -17.37
N THR A 45 -17.19 -0.96 -16.11
CA THR A 45 -15.96 -1.01 -15.31
C THR A 45 -15.28 -2.37 -15.36
N LYS A 46 -16.01 -3.42 -15.77
CA LYS A 46 -15.50 -4.78 -15.78
C LYS A 46 -14.27 -4.97 -16.68
N PRO A 47 -14.23 -4.42 -17.91
CA PRO A 47 -13.01 -4.50 -18.74
C PRO A 47 -11.81 -3.84 -18.07
N VAL A 48 -12.00 -2.67 -17.45
CA VAL A 48 -10.94 -1.93 -16.77
C VAL A 48 -10.44 -2.71 -15.55
N ALA A 49 -11.35 -3.24 -14.72
CA ALA A 49 -11.00 -4.06 -13.56
C ALA A 49 -10.18 -5.30 -13.97
N LYS A 50 -10.61 -6.00 -14.99
CA LYS A 50 -9.89 -7.18 -15.51
C LYS A 50 -8.53 -6.81 -16.13
N ALA A 51 -8.45 -5.71 -16.86
CA ALA A 51 -7.19 -5.24 -17.44
C ALA A 51 -6.16 -4.84 -16.37
N LEU A 52 -6.61 -4.19 -15.29
CA LEU A 52 -5.78 -3.86 -14.14
C LEU A 52 -5.22 -5.13 -13.48
N LEU A 53 -6.08 -6.12 -13.18
CA LEU A 53 -5.64 -7.39 -12.60
C LEU A 53 -4.72 -8.18 -13.53
N ALA A 54 -5.00 -8.21 -14.84
CA ALA A 54 -4.16 -8.88 -15.82
C ALA A 54 -2.75 -8.24 -15.90
N ARG A 55 -2.66 -6.92 -15.70
CA ARG A 55 -1.39 -6.19 -15.74
C ARG A 55 -0.57 -6.35 -14.46
N PHE A 56 -1.20 -6.26 -13.31
CA PHE A 56 -0.53 -6.17 -12.02
C PHE A 56 -0.54 -7.48 -11.20
N GLY A 57 -1.41 -8.42 -11.53
CA GLY A 57 -1.44 -9.76 -10.93
C GLY A 57 -2.52 -9.92 -9.85
N SER A 58 -2.47 -9.16 -8.76
CA SER A 58 -3.39 -9.28 -7.64
C SER A 58 -4.09 -7.96 -7.31
N TYR A 59 -5.15 -8.04 -6.50
CA TYR A 59 -5.83 -6.84 -5.97
C TYR A 59 -4.87 -5.92 -5.21
N ALA A 60 -3.99 -6.50 -4.38
CA ALA A 60 -3.01 -5.74 -3.60
C ALA A 60 -2.01 -5.01 -4.51
N GLU A 61 -1.50 -5.67 -5.55
CA GLU A 61 -0.61 -5.07 -6.53
C GLU A 61 -1.30 -3.97 -7.34
N VAL A 62 -2.58 -4.14 -7.68
CA VAL A 62 -3.37 -3.08 -8.36
C VAL A 62 -3.47 -1.81 -7.52
N ILE A 63 -3.86 -1.92 -6.24
CA ILE A 63 -4.02 -0.73 -5.38
C ILE A 63 -2.68 -0.08 -5.02
N SER A 64 -1.59 -0.85 -5.06
CA SER A 64 -0.24 -0.39 -4.72
C SER A 64 0.55 0.12 -5.93
N ALA A 65 0.10 -0.19 -7.15
CA ALA A 65 0.80 0.15 -8.39
C ALA A 65 1.06 1.66 -8.53
N ASP A 66 2.16 2.01 -9.21
CA ASP A 66 2.50 3.40 -9.52
C ASP A 66 1.40 4.07 -10.36
N VAL A 67 1.14 5.35 -10.10
CA VAL A 67 0.12 6.14 -10.79
C VAL A 67 0.34 6.18 -12.30
N ALA A 68 1.61 6.32 -12.74
CA ALA A 68 1.93 6.36 -14.16
C ALA A 68 1.68 4.99 -14.82
N GLU A 69 1.93 3.89 -14.11
CA GLU A 69 1.67 2.54 -14.59
C GLU A 69 0.16 2.22 -14.65
N ILE A 70 -0.61 2.66 -13.64
CA ILE A 70 -2.08 2.55 -13.65
C ILE A 70 -2.66 3.25 -14.88
N LYS A 71 -2.19 4.46 -15.18
CA LYS A 71 -2.68 5.28 -16.30
C LYS A 71 -2.34 4.72 -17.68
N LYS A 72 -1.44 3.75 -17.79
CA LYS A 72 -1.18 3.03 -19.04
C LYS A 72 -2.27 1.99 -19.38
N VAL A 73 -3.12 1.64 -18.40
CA VAL A 73 -4.25 0.73 -18.64
C VAL A 73 -5.39 1.49 -19.30
N GLU A 74 -5.89 0.99 -20.40
CA GLU A 74 -6.98 1.62 -21.13
C GLU A 74 -8.22 1.81 -20.24
N GLY A 75 -8.73 3.04 -20.18
CA GLY A 75 -9.86 3.40 -19.33
C GLY A 75 -9.52 3.73 -17.88
N ALA A 76 -8.27 3.56 -17.45
CA ALA A 76 -7.78 3.91 -16.11
C ALA A 76 -7.10 5.29 -16.12
N GLY A 77 -7.88 6.36 -16.06
CA GLY A 77 -7.39 7.73 -15.95
C GLY A 77 -7.15 8.17 -14.50
N ASP A 78 -6.96 9.48 -14.28
CA ASP A 78 -6.66 10.08 -12.98
C ASP A 78 -7.67 9.71 -11.89
N ALA A 79 -8.97 9.72 -12.21
CA ALA A 79 -10.01 9.35 -11.24
C ALA A 79 -9.86 7.91 -10.74
N VAL A 80 -9.47 6.98 -11.61
CA VAL A 80 -9.20 5.58 -11.24
C VAL A 80 -7.96 5.51 -10.36
N ALA A 81 -6.86 6.16 -10.75
CA ALA A 81 -5.64 6.20 -9.97
C ALA A 81 -5.87 6.78 -8.56
N ILE A 82 -6.60 7.89 -8.45
CA ILE A 82 -6.97 8.51 -7.17
C ILE A 82 -7.79 7.53 -6.32
N ALA A 83 -8.79 6.87 -6.88
CA ALA A 83 -9.62 5.91 -6.15
C ALA A 83 -8.77 4.75 -5.57
N LEU A 84 -7.88 4.17 -6.38
CA LEU A 84 -6.98 3.09 -5.97
C LEU A 84 -6.02 3.56 -4.87
N LYS A 85 -5.37 4.71 -5.06
CA LYS A 85 -4.44 5.28 -4.07
C LYS A 85 -5.12 5.71 -2.77
N THR A 86 -6.39 6.10 -2.82
CA THR A 86 -7.17 6.39 -1.61
C THR A 86 -7.40 5.13 -0.79
N VAL A 87 -7.69 3.99 -1.42
CA VAL A 87 -7.83 2.70 -0.73
C VAL A 87 -6.50 2.28 -0.12
N GLN A 88 -5.38 2.37 -0.85
CA GLN A 88 -4.05 2.09 -0.33
C GLN A 88 -3.75 2.95 0.91
N ALA A 89 -3.93 4.26 0.80
CA ALA A 89 -3.68 5.19 1.90
C ALA A 89 -4.57 4.91 3.12
N SER A 90 -5.82 4.49 2.91
CA SER A 90 -6.74 4.12 4.01
C SER A 90 -6.29 2.84 4.71
N ALA A 91 -5.89 1.82 3.93
CA ALA A 91 -5.38 0.56 4.48
C ALA A 91 -4.08 0.78 5.29
N LEU A 92 -3.18 1.64 4.80
CA LEU A 92 -1.95 2.00 5.52
C LEU A 92 -2.26 2.71 6.84
N ARG A 93 -3.19 3.67 6.86
CA ARG A 93 -3.58 4.34 8.10
C ARG A 93 -4.17 3.39 9.13
N LEU A 94 -5.04 2.48 8.70
CA LEU A 94 -5.62 1.47 9.61
C LEU A 94 -4.54 0.59 10.23
N THR A 95 -3.57 0.10 9.44
CA THR A 95 -2.48 -0.73 9.96
C THR A 95 -1.48 0.08 10.80
N GLN A 96 -1.26 1.36 10.49
CA GLN A 96 -0.43 2.26 11.27
C GLN A 96 -1.04 2.51 12.66
N ASP A 97 -2.34 2.78 12.74
CA ASP A 97 -3.04 3.02 14.00
C ASP A 97 -2.95 1.81 14.95
N GLU A 98 -2.86 0.58 14.42
CA GLU A 98 -2.69 -0.63 15.21
C GLU A 98 -1.32 -0.75 15.90
N VAL A 99 -0.29 -0.05 15.41
CA VAL A 99 1.10 -0.14 15.89
C VAL A 99 1.59 1.13 16.57
N MET A 100 1.06 2.30 16.19
CA MET A 100 1.41 3.57 16.82
C MET A 100 0.97 3.60 18.29
N ASN A 101 1.84 4.14 19.15
CA ASN A 101 1.63 4.24 20.58
C ASN A 101 1.45 2.86 21.28
N GLN A 102 1.88 1.77 20.65
CA GLN A 102 1.86 0.42 21.21
C GLN A 102 3.28 -0.07 21.48
N PRO A 103 3.48 -0.91 22.52
CA PRO A 103 4.76 -1.58 22.74
C PRO A 103 5.07 -2.55 21.60
N VAL A 104 6.19 -2.34 20.93
CA VAL A 104 6.58 -3.11 19.73
C VAL A 104 6.74 -4.60 20.03
N LEU A 105 7.30 -4.96 21.19
CA LEU A 105 7.55 -6.36 21.56
C LEU A 105 6.27 -7.19 21.69
N THR A 106 5.16 -6.59 22.09
CA THR A 106 3.86 -7.27 22.23
C THR A 106 3.02 -7.20 20.96
N SER A 107 3.43 -6.41 19.98
CA SER A 107 2.72 -6.19 18.71
C SER A 107 3.60 -6.42 17.47
N TRP A 108 4.62 -7.28 17.60
CA TRP A 108 5.62 -7.52 16.56
C TRP A 108 5.01 -7.95 15.20
N ASP A 109 4.06 -8.88 15.24
CA ASP A 109 3.38 -9.33 14.01
C ASP A 109 2.60 -8.20 13.33
N LYS A 110 1.97 -7.32 14.12
CA LYS A 110 1.27 -6.15 13.60
C LYS A 110 2.26 -5.15 12.99
N LEU A 111 3.43 -4.96 13.63
CA LEU A 111 4.48 -4.11 13.09
C LEU A 111 5.00 -4.63 11.76
N LEU A 112 5.28 -5.93 11.66
CA LEU A 112 5.70 -6.55 10.40
C LEU A 112 4.62 -6.43 9.31
N LYS A 113 3.34 -6.63 9.67
CA LYS A 113 2.21 -6.45 8.74
C LYS A 113 2.14 -5.01 8.24
N TYR A 114 2.30 -4.03 9.13
CA TYR A 114 2.36 -2.62 8.78
C TYR A 114 3.54 -2.30 7.86
N CYS A 115 4.77 -2.71 8.20
CA CYS A 115 5.94 -2.48 7.38
C CYS A 115 5.78 -3.09 5.97
N ARG A 116 5.25 -4.32 5.86
CA ARG A 116 4.94 -4.93 4.57
C ARG A 116 3.92 -4.11 3.78
N ALA A 117 2.82 -3.69 4.40
CA ALA A 117 1.83 -2.87 3.72
C ALA A 117 2.39 -1.52 3.25
N ALA A 118 3.34 -0.95 3.99
CA ALA A 118 3.94 0.34 3.70
C ALA A 118 5.06 0.29 2.65
N MET A 119 5.72 -0.87 2.44
CA MET A 119 6.98 -0.92 1.69
C MET A 119 7.06 -2.05 0.65
N ALA A 120 6.27 -3.13 0.76
CA ALA A 120 6.47 -4.34 -0.05
C ALA A 120 6.22 -4.13 -1.56
N TYR A 121 5.47 -3.11 -1.93
CA TYR A 121 5.13 -2.80 -3.32
C TYR A 121 5.85 -1.58 -3.88
N GLU A 122 6.81 -1.03 -3.14
CA GLU A 122 7.62 0.09 -3.62
C GLU A 122 8.62 -0.41 -4.66
N THR A 123 8.76 0.35 -5.75
CA THR A 123 9.61 0.02 -6.91
C THR A 123 11.05 0.50 -6.76
N SER A 124 11.31 1.28 -5.71
CA SER A 124 12.66 1.72 -5.31
C SER A 124 12.91 1.35 -3.85
N GLU A 125 14.18 1.33 -3.45
CA GLU A 125 14.53 1.17 -2.05
C GLU A 125 14.07 2.37 -1.23
N HIS A 126 13.32 2.12 -0.18
CA HIS A 126 12.94 3.07 0.83
C HIS A 126 13.56 2.67 2.16
N PHE A 127 14.25 3.59 2.79
CA PHE A 127 14.78 3.41 4.13
C PHE A 127 13.88 4.12 5.13
N ARG A 128 13.37 3.36 6.09
CA ARG A 128 12.41 3.81 7.09
C ARG A 128 12.96 3.59 8.48
N ILE A 129 12.76 4.54 9.38
CA ILE A 129 13.14 4.44 10.78
C ILE A 129 11.91 4.53 11.66
N LEU A 130 11.76 3.54 12.51
CA LEU A 130 10.76 3.48 13.55
C LEU A 130 11.41 3.92 14.86
N PHE A 131 10.95 5.01 15.45
CA PHE A 131 11.49 5.59 16.67
C PHE A 131 10.73 5.07 17.89
N LEU A 132 11.45 4.59 18.88
CA LEU A 132 10.87 4.00 20.08
C LEU A 132 11.28 4.79 21.33
N ASN A 133 10.36 4.89 22.29
CA ASN A 133 10.68 5.44 23.60
C ASN A 133 11.28 4.36 24.53
N LYS A 134 11.64 4.74 25.77
CA LYS A 134 12.23 3.86 26.80
C LYS A 134 11.39 2.62 27.18
N LYS A 135 10.11 2.59 26.79
CA LYS A 135 9.22 1.44 26.99
C LYS A 135 9.04 0.61 25.73
N ASN A 136 9.88 0.85 24.71
CA ASN A 136 9.76 0.26 23.37
C ASN A 136 8.39 0.52 22.71
N VAL A 137 7.77 1.65 23.00
CA VAL A 137 6.54 2.11 22.34
C VAL A 137 6.93 2.88 21.09
N LEU A 138 6.29 2.55 19.96
CA LEU A 138 6.47 3.26 18.69
C LEU A 138 5.88 4.68 18.80
N ILE A 139 6.75 5.70 18.73
CA ILE A 139 6.38 7.12 18.88
C ILE A 139 6.40 7.89 17.57
N ALA A 140 7.22 7.45 16.61
CA ALA A 140 7.26 8.02 15.26
C ALA A 140 7.74 7.00 14.25
N ASP A 141 7.34 7.19 13.00
CA ASP A 141 7.70 6.40 11.84
C ASP A 141 7.97 7.35 10.67
N GLU A 142 9.20 7.37 10.18
CA GLU A 142 9.63 8.31 9.16
C GLU A 142 10.42 7.60 8.04
N VAL A 143 10.07 7.93 6.80
CA VAL A 143 10.90 7.59 5.64
C VAL A 143 12.05 8.58 5.60
N GLN A 144 13.27 8.08 5.78
CA GLN A 144 14.47 8.93 5.81
C GLN A 144 14.92 9.29 4.40
N GLN A 145 14.88 8.32 3.50
CA GLN A 145 15.23 8.54 2.09
C GLN A 145 14.47 7.60 1.17
N GLN A 146 14.28 8.10 -0.05
CA GLN A 146 13.88 7.32 -1.22
C GLN A 146 15.15 7.23 -2.09
N GLY A 147 15.71 6.03 -2.19
CA GLY A 147 16.92 5.78 -2.96
C GLY A 147 16.66 5.51 -4.43
N THR A 148 17.74 5.18 -5.13
CA THR A 148 17.69 4.54 -6.44
C THR A 148 17.34 3.06 -6.29
N VAL A 149 17.34 2.29 -7.38
CA VAL A 149 16.96 0.85 -7.36
C VAL A 149 17.89 0.01 -6.47
N ASP A 150 19.14 0.44 -6.23
CA ASP A 150 20.17 -0.40 -5.62
C ASP A 150 20.83 0.20 -4.36
N HIS A 151 20.50 1.40 -3.93
CA HIS A 151 21.16 2.01 -2.77
C HIS A 151 20.40 3.21 -2.21
N THR A 152 20.24 3.20 -0.88
CA THR A 152 19.70 4.35 -0.12
C THR A 152 20.71 4.73 0.96
N PRO A 153 21.47 5.84 0.82
CA PRO A 153 22.45 6.25 1.83
C PRO A 153 21.74 6.67 3.11
N VAL A 154 22.20 6.13 4.24
CA VAL A 154 21.74 6.53 5.57
C VAL A 154 22.81 7.44 6.18
N TYR A 155 22.40 8.59 6.66
CA TYR A 155 23.28 9.53 7.36
C TYR A 155 23.11 9.41 8.88
N PRO A 156 23.98 8.69 9.61
CA PRO A 156 23.83 8.43 11.04
C PRO A 156 23.63 9.70 11.87
N ARG A 157 24.29 10.79 11.47
CA ARG A 157 24.18 12.09 12.14
C ARG A 157 22.74 12.64 12.13
N GLU A 158 22.06 12.55 10.98
CA GLU A 158 20.68 13.03 10.85
C GLU A 158 19.71 12.12 11.62
N VAL A 159 19.93 10.81 11.59
CA VAL A 159 19.15 9.83 12.36
C VAL A 159 19.26 10.11 13.86
N VAL A 160 20.48 10.29 14.38
CA VAL A 160 20.72 10.58 15.80
C VAL A 160 20.10 11.92 16.18
N LYS A 161 20.28 12.95 15.37
CA LYS A 161 19.66 14.27 15.60
C LYS A 161 18.14 14.12 15.71
N ARG A 162 17.53 13.41 14.77
CA ARG A 162 16.07 13.22 14.75
C ARG A 162 15.59 12.39 15.95
N ALA A 163 16.34 11.37 16.35
CA ALA A 163 16.05 10.59 17.54
C ALA A 163 16.05 11.44 18.82
N LEU A 164 17.01 12.35 18.96
CA LEU A 164 17.09 13.27 20.10
C LEU A 164 15.91 14.26 20.10
N GLU A 165 15.53 14.81 18.94
CA GLU A 165 14.38 15.71 18.80
C GLU A 165 13.07 15.05 19.25
N LEU A 166 12.91 13.77 18.91
CA LEU A 166 11.71 12.98 19.25
C LEU A 166 11.77 12.40 20.69
N GLY A 167 12.91 12.50 21.38
CA GLY A 167 13.12 11.83 22.67
C GLY A 167 13.11 10.30 22.55
N ALA A 168 13.49 9.76 21.39
CA ALA A 168 13.60 8.33 21.16
C ALA A 168 14.83 7.77 21.88
N THR A 169 14.71 6.54 22.37
CA THR A 169 15.79 5.81 23.08
C THR A 169 16.21 4.53 22.36
N ALA A 170 15.44 4.11 21.38
CA ALA A 170 15.74 2.97 20.51
C ALA A 170 15.18 3.21 19.11
N LEU A 171 15.73 2.52 18.13
CA LEU A 171 15.37 2.60 16.72
C LEU A 171 15.19 1.20 16.14
N ILE A 172 14.25 1.06 15.20
CA ILE A 172 14.19 -0.07 14.28
C ILE A 172 14.38 0.49 12.89
N MET A 173 15.38 0.02 12.19
CA MET A 173 15.64 0.37 10.80
C MET A 173 15.03 -0.68 9.90
N VAL A 174 14.29 -0.25 8.90
CA VAL A 174 13.58 -1.12 7.95
C VAL A 174 13.81 -0.58 6.54
N HIS A 175 14.13 -1.47 5.61
CA HIS A 175 14.15 -1.14 4.19
C HIS A 175 13.53 -2.27 3.39
N ASN A 176 13.12 -1.95 2.16
CA ASN A 176 12.61 -2.94 1.22
C ASN A 176 13.64 -3.20 0.12
N HIS A 177 13.65 -4.43 -0.36
CA HIS A 177 14.32 -4.77 -1.61
C HIS A 177 13.27 -4.88 -2.72
N PRO A 178 13.32 -4.05 -3.77
CA PRO A 178 12.36 -4.13 -4.89
C PRO A 178 12.35 -5.48 -5.59
N SER A 179 13.45 -6.23 -5.49
CA SER A 179 13.55 -7.63 -5.98
C SER A 179 12.65 -8.61 -5.23
N GLY A 180 12.18 -8.25 -4.01
CA GLY A 180 11.46 -9.14 -3.11
C GLY A 180 12.33 -10.13 -2.33
N ASP A 181 13.64 -10.17 -2.57
CA ASP A 181 14.59 -10.98 -1.78
C ASP A 181 14.95 -10.23 -0.49
N ALA A 182 14.60 -10.80 0.65
CA ALA A 182 14.88 -10.23 1.96
C ALA A 182 16.32 -10.51 2.47
N SER A 183 17.15 -11.16 1.67
CA SER A 183 18.56 -11.41 2.03
C SER A 183 19.33 -10.10 2.10
N PRO A 184 20.06 -9.82 3.19
CA PRO A 184 20.80 -8.57 3.32
C PRO A 184 21.91 -8.50 2.26
N SER A 185 22.06 -7.34 1.63
CA SER A 185 23.19 -7.04 0.77
C SER A 185 24.47 -6.83 1.59
N LYS A 186 25.62 -6.76 0.91
CA LYS A 186 26.88 -6.42 1.58
C LYS A 186 26.81 -5.02 2.21
N ALA A 187 26.18 -4.07 1.57
CA ALA A 187 26.00 -2.72 2.07
C ALA A 187 25.09 -2.69 3.32
N ASP A 188 24.06 -3.52 3.40
CA ASP A 188 23.19 -3.63 4.58
C ASP A 188 23.95 -4.19 5.79
N ILE A 189 24.91 -5.10 5.56
CA ILE A 189 25.73 -5.69 6.63
C ILE A 189 26.78 -4.70 7.13
N GLU A 190 27.26 -3.80 6.28
CA GLU A 190 28.28 -2.79 6.61
C GLU A 190 27.68 -1.52 7.24
N MET A 191 26.36 -1.35 7.19
CA MET A 191 25.62 -0.21 7.76
C MET A 191 25.48 -0.35 9.29
#